data_ed2782b7f7c34c3a246bfd4d1f1e88a1
#
_entry.id   ed2782b7f7c34c3a246bfd4d1f1e88a1
#
_cell.length_a   1.000
_cell.length_b   1.000
_cell.length_c   1.000
_cell.angle_alpha   90.00
_cell.angle_beta   90.00
_cell.angle_gamma   90.00
#
_symmetry.space_group_name_H-M   'P 1'
#
loop_
_entity.id
_entity.type
_entity.pdbx_description
1 polymer ?
#
loop_
_entity_poly.entity_id
_entity_poly.type
_entity_poly.pdbx_seq_one_letter_code
_entity_poly.pdbx_strand_id
1 'polypeptide(L)'
;MKKAKTETETKGKIMKNKLVIMLIASCLVSGTALADDDCTDPVSQWQPRDQLRQMIEDKGWKVKQIKVDDGCYKVKGVDRKGNRIKATFFPASLKIRELKIKFDQSADASDYLDLATPMTSESNKQKNKPKVTID
;
A
#
# COMPACT_ATOMS: atom_id res chain seq x y z
N MET A 1 26.84 32.28 48.97
CA MET A 1 25.95 31.16 49.35
C MET A 1 25.07 30.63 48.20
N LYS A 2 24.79 31.42 47.18
CA LYS A 2 23.96 30.97 46.06
C LYS A 2 24.66 30.07 45.06
N LYS A 3 25.99 30.06 44.99
CA LYS A 3 26.79 29.24 44.06
C LYS A 3 26.88 27.76 44.40
N ALA A 4 26.83 27.39 45.65
CA ALA A 4 26.94 25.99 46.10
C ALA A 4 25.67 25.15 45.80
N LYS A 5 24.52 25.78 45.75
CA LYS A 5 23.24 25.11 45.44
C LYS A 5 23.08 24.75 43.97
N THR A 6 23.71 25.50 43.07
CA THR A 6 23.55 25.31 41.63
C THR A 6 24.38 24.12 41.12
N GLU A 7 25.54 23.85 41.72
CA GLU A 7 26.39 22.73 41.29
C GLU A 7 25.82 21.37 41.64
N THR A 8 25.10 21.26 42.74
CA THR A 8 24.53 19.98 43.18
C THR A 8 23.31 19.59 42.34
N GLU A 9 22.53 20.57 41.90
CA GLU A 9 21.41 20.30 41.03
C GLU A 9 21.82 19.90 39.61
N THR A 10 22.92 20.48 39.11
CA THR A 10 23.42 20.15 37.77
C THR A 10 23.94 18.72 37.68
N LYS A 11 24.57 18.20 38.73
CA LYS A 11 25.02 16.80 38.78
C LYS A 11 23.85 15.81 38.83
N GLY A 12 22.81 16.12 39.56
CA GLY A 12 21.61 15.28 39.61
C GLY A 12 20.83 15.27 38.28
N LYS A 13 20.82 16.38 37.60
CA LYS A 13 20.17 16.49 36.28
C LYS A 13 20.89 15.69 35.18
N ILE A 14 22.23 15.72 35.18
CA ILE A 14 23.04 14.97 34.21
C ILE A 14 22.90 13.45 34.42
N MET A 15 22.81 12.99 35.64
CA MET A 15 22.58 11.58 35.91
C MET A 15 21.19 11.09 35.48
N LYS A 16 20.17 11.90 35.71
CA LYS A 16 18.81 11.57 35.24
C LYS A 16 18.72 11.53 33.71
N ASN A 17 19.39 12.44 33.03
CA ASN A 17 19.41 12.48 31.56
C ASN A 17 20.18 11.27 30.98
N LYS A 18 21.24 10.80 31.62
CA LYS A 18 21.96 9.60 31.18
C LYS A 18 21.10 8.34 31.30
N LEU A 19 20.36 8.22 32.40
CA LEU A 19 19.42 7.12 32.58
C LEU A 19 18.25 7.16 31.61
N VAL A 20 17.71 8.34 31.32
CA VAL A 20 16.66 8.54 30.34
C VAL A 20 17.15 8.22 28.92
N ILE A 21 18.37 8.62 28.58
CA ILE A 21 18.98 8.32 27.29
C ILE A 21 19.21 6.82 27.11
N MET A 22 19.61 6.10 28.17
CA MET A 22 19.75 4.63 28.08
C MET A 22 18.42 3.91 27.94
N LEU A 23 17.34 4.42 28.51
CA LEU A 23 16.00 3.86 28.36
C LEU A 23 15.41 4.11 26.96
N ILE A 24 15.77 5.23 26.33
CA ILE A 24 15.31 5.55 24.95
C ILE A 24 16.07 4.72 23.90
N ALA A 25 17.34 4.39 24.16
CA ALA A 25 18.14 3.59 23.24
C ALA A 25 17.65 2.14 23.09
N SER A 26 16.94 1.60 24.08
CA SER A 26 16.39 0.25 24.02
C SER A 26 15.03 0.13 23.32
N CYS A 27 14.37 1.24 22.98
CA CYS A 27 13.08 1.25 22.30
C CYS A 27 13.17 1.38 20.75
N LEU A 28 14.37 1.49 20.19
CA LEU A 28 14.58 1.69 18.75
C LEU A 28 14.63 0.39 17.93
N VAL A 29 14.32 -0.75 18.53
CA VAL A 29 14.04 -1.99 17.79
C VAL A 29 12.53 -2.17 17.65
N SER A 30 11.81 -1.10 17.39
CA SER A 30 10.45 -1.20 16.87
C SER A 30 10.58 -1.58 15.41
N GLY A 31 10.30 -2.85 15.12
CA GLY A 31 10.20 -3.32 13.77
C GLY A 31 9.39 -2.34 12.94
N THR A 32 9.94 -1.89 11.85
CA THR A 32 9.21 -1.16 10.83
C THR A 32 8.05 -2.04 10.40
N ALA A 33 6.87 -1.76 10.87
CA ALA A 33 5.66 -2.23 10.22
C ALA A 33 5.71 -1.63 8.82
N LEU A 34 6.10 -2.44 7.85
CA LEU A 34 6.00 -2.09 6.45
C LEU A 34 4.51 -2.08 6.11
N ALA A 35 3.89 -0.95 6.33
CA ALA A 35 2.62 -0.64 5.72
C ALA A 35 2.94 -0.32 4.25
N ASP A 36 3.11 -1.35 3.44
CA ASP A 36 3.34 -1.24 2.00
C ASP A 36 2.02 -0.94 1.23
N ASP A 37 1.11 -0.22 1.84
CA ASP A 37 -0.19 0.06 1.22
C ASP A 37 -0.19 1.32 0.35
N ASP A 38 0.89 2.08 0.36
CA ASP A 38 0.99 3.34 -0.38
C ASP A 38 1.69 3.18 -1.73
N CYS A 39 1.19 3.89 -2.74
CA CYS A 39 1.94 4.07 -3.99
C CYS A 39 2.87 5.29 -3.85
N THR A 40 4.13 5.10 -4.17
CA THR A 40 5.17 6.11 -4.02
C THR A 40 5.58 6.77 -5.34
N ASP A 41 4.77 6.61 -6.38
CA ASP A 41 5.05 7.19 -7.69
C ASP A 41 5.07 8.73 -7.62
N PRO A 42 6.10 9.40 -8.18
CA PRO A 42 6.12 10.85 -8.25
C PRO A 42 4.91 11.38 -9.01
N VAL A 43 4.23 12.40 -8.46
CA VAL A 43 3.01 12.98 -9.07
C VAL A 43 3.26 13.47 -10.50
N SER A 44 4.47 13.94 -10.79
CA SER A 44 4.88 14.38 -12.13
C SER A 44 4.85 13.28 -13.20
N GLN A 45 4.83 12.01 -12.78
CA GLN A 45 4.80 10.85 -13.68
C GLN A 45 3.41 10.21 -13.77
N TRP A 46 2.44 10.73 -13.04
CA TRP A 46 1.11 10.16 -13.02
C TRP A 46 0.42 10.30 -14.38
N GLN A 47 -0.14 9.20 -14.84
CA GLN A 47 -0.98 9.18 -16.03
C GLN A 47 -2.38 9.73 -15.71
N PRO A 48 -3.06 10.37 -16.69
CA PRO A 48 -4.42 10.87 -16.50
C PRO A 48 -5.41 9.76 -16.10
N ARG A 49 -6.37 10.09 -15.24
CA ARG A 49 -7.43 9.15 -14.84
C ARG A 49 -8.27 8.65 -16.02
N ASP A 50 -8.42 9.48 -17.03
CA ASP A 50 -9.20 9.13 -18.24
C ASP A 50 -8.49 8.04 -19.04
N GLN A 51 -7.17 8.05 -19.10
CA GLN A 51 -6.38 6.99 -19.71
C GLN A 51 -6.54 5.66 -18.94
N LEU A 52 -6.55 5.72 -17.61
CA LEU A 52 -6.83 4.54 -16.79
C LEU A 52 -8.25 4.02 -17.03
N ARG A 53 -9.23 4.91 -17.09
CA ARG A 53 -10.62 4.56 -17.38
C ARG A 53 -10.73 3.85 -18.72
N GLN A 54 -10.18 4.44 -19.78
CA GLN A 54 -10.21 3.86 -21.12
C GLN A 54 -9.56 2.47 -21.14
N MET A 55 -8.36 2.33 -20.55
CA MET A 55 -7.67 1.04 -20.47
C MET A 55 -8.50 -0.05 -19.78
N ILE A 56 -9.27 0.31 -18.75
CA ILE A 56 -10.14 -0.61 -18.01
C ILE A 56 -11.38 -0.95 -18.83
N GLU A 57 -11.98 0.03 -19.47
CA GLU A 57 -13.19 -0.13 -20.30
C GLU A 57 -12.90 -0.93 -21.58
N ASP A 58 -11.71 -0.79 -22.16
CA ASP A 58 -11.24 -1.61 -23.28
C ASP A 58 -11.16 -3.10 -22.93
N LYS A 59 -10.98 -3.42 -21.65
CA LYS A 59 -11.05 -4.80 -21.15
C LYS A 59 -12.49 -5.31 -20.94
N GLY A 60 -13.47 -4.48 -21.23
CA GLY A 60 -14.89 -4.80 -21.06
C GLY A 60 -15.42 -4.59 -19.65
N TRP A 61 -14.66 -3.93 -18.78
CA TRP A 61 -15.14 -3.58 -17.45
C TRP A 61 -15.84 -2.23 -17.46
N LYS A 62 -16.80 -2.03 -16.57
CA LYS A 62 -17.48 -0.75 -16.41
C LYS A 62 -16.97 -0.05 -15.17
N VAL A 63 -16.33 1.10 -15.36
CA VAL A 63 -15.80 1.91 -14.27
C VAL A 63 -16.90 2.76 -13.65
N LYS A 64 -17.13 2.60 -12.35
CA LYS A 64 -18.07 3.42 -11.57
C LYS A 64 -17.38 4.61 -10.91
N GLN A 65 -16.18 4.42 -10.40
CA GLN A 65 -15.44 5.45 -9.69
C GLN A 65 -13.95 5.22 -9.81
N ILE A 66 -13.21 6.32 -10.01
CA ILE A 66 -11.75 6.37 -9.82
C ILE A 66 -11.46 7.45 -8.79
N LYS A 67 -10.74 7.13 -7.74
CA LYS A 67 -10.27 8.09 -6.74
C LYS A 67 -8.78 7.94 -6.51
N VAL A 68 -8.15 8.99 -5.99
CA VAL A 68 -6.80 8.93 -5.43
C VAL A 68 -6.92 8.62 -3.95
N ASP A 69 -6.15 7.66 -3.47
CA ASP A 69 -6.13 7.27 -2.07
C ASP A 69 -4.78 6.57 -1.80
N ASP A 70 -4.07 7.02 -0.75
CA ASP A 70 -2.74 6.53 -0.40
C ASP A 70 -1.74 6.55 -1.58
N GLY A 71 -1.75 7.64 -2.36
CA GLY A 71 -0.87 7.79 -3.53
C GLY A 71 -1.21 6.88 -4.71
N CYS A 72 -2.26 6.07 -4.63
CA CYS A 72 -2.70 5.13 -5.67
C CYS A 72 -4.00 5.58 -6.35
N TYR A 73 -4.25 5.08 -7.56
CA TYR A 73 -5.58 5.12 -8.15
C TYR A 73 -6.40 3.92 -7.65
N LYS A 74 -7.46 4.19 -6.89
CA LYS A 74 -8.42 3.17 -6.46
C LYS A 74 -9.66 3.22 -7.34
N VAL A 75 -9.96 2.11 -8.00
CA VAL A 75 -11.05 1.96 -8.96
C VAL A 75 -12.13 1.06 -8.37
N LYS A 76 -13.38 1.47 -8.53
CA LYS A 76 -14.55 0.64 -8.29
C LYS A 76 -15.33 0.48 -9.58
N GLY A 77 -15.78 -0.72 -9.87
CA GLY A 77 -16.54 -1.00 -11.08
C GLY A 77 -17.17 -2.38 -11.06
N VAL A 78 -17.53 -2.84 -12.24
CA VAL A 78 -18.01 -4.20 -12.48
C VAL A 78 -17.30 -4.76 -13.72
N ASP A 79 -17.07 -6.06 -13.70
CA ASP A 79 -16.50 -6.79 -14.84
C ASP A 79 -17.55 -7.08 -15.93
N ARG A 80 -17.15 -7.80 -16.98
CA ARG A 80 -18.02 -8.18 -18.09
C ARG A 80 -19.20 -9.06 -17.66
N LYS A 81 -19.04 -9.80 -16.56
CA LYS A 81 -20.04 -10.71 -16.00
C LYS A 81 -20.90 -10.06 -14.92
N GLY A 82 -20.64 -8.79 -14.58
CA GLY A 82 -21.39 -8.05 -13.56
C GLY A 82 -20.83 -8.19 -12.15
N ASN A 83 -19.71 -8.89 -11.95
CA ASN A 83 -19.07 -9.00 -10.65
C ASN A 83 -18.50 -7.66 -10.21
N ARG A 84 -18.60 -7.36 -8.90
CA ARG A 84 -18.04 -6.13 -8.36
C ARG A 84 -16.53 -6.22 -8.26
N ILE A 85 -15.85 -5.23 -8.80
CA ILE A 85 -14.40 -5.12 -8.73
C ILE A 85 -13.98 -3.91 -7.88
N LYS A 86 -12.91 -4.10 -7.13
CA LYS A 86 -12.11 -3.04 -6.54
C LYS A 86 -10.67 -3.28 -6.94
N ALA A 87 -10.07 -2.34 -7.64
CA ALA A 87 -8.69 -2.46 -8.09
C ALA A 87 -7.88 -1.25 -7.66
N THR A 88 -6.63 -1.48 -7.30
CA THR A 88 -5.64 -0.45 -6.99
C THR A 88 -4.56 -0.48 -8.05
N PHE A 89 -4.23 0.68 -8.59
CA PHE A 89 -3.26 0.85 -9.66
C PHE A 89 -2.15 1.79 -9.23
N PHE A 90 -0.95 1.54 -9.71
CA PHE A 90 0.15 2.49 -9.66
C PHE A 90 -0.13 3.63 -10.65
N PRO A 91 -0.13 4.92 -10.21
CA PRO A 91 -0.52 6.02 -11.10
C PRO A 91 0.41 6.24 -12.28
N ALA A 92 1.71 6.02 -12.13
CA ALA A 92 2.69 6.24 -13.20
C ALA A 92 2.65 5.17 -14.29
N SER A 93 2.50 3.90 -13.90
CA SER A 93 2.57 2.77 -14.84
C SER A 93 1.22 2.21 -15.24
N LEU A 94 0.15 2.59 -14.55
CA LEU A 94 -1.21 2.03 -14.66
C LEU A 94 -1.26 0.50 -14.49
N LYS A 95 -0.25 -0.07 -13.86
CA LYS A 95 -0.23 -1.50 -13.52
C LYS A 95 -1.10 -1.76 -12.31
N ILE A 96 -1.77 -2.91 -12.31
CA ILE A 96 -2.57 -3.36 -11.17
C ILE A 96 -1.62 -3.72 -10.04
N ARG A 97 -1.85 -3.12 -8.87
CA ARG A 97 -1.21 -3.47 -7.62
C ARG A 97 -2.03 -4.49 -6.84
N GLU A 98 -3.33 -4.25 -6.75
CA GLU A 98 -4.27 -5.12 -6.06
C GLU A 98 -5.58 -5.21 -6.84
N LEU A 99 -6.15 -6.41 -6.90
CA LEU A 99 -7.47 -6.64 -7.49
C LEU A 99 -8.30 -7.49 -6.52
N LYS A 100 -9.43 -6.95 -6.12
CA LYS A 100 -10.45 -7.64 -5.33
C LYS A 100 -11.70 -7.80 -6.16
N ILE A 101 -12.19 -9.01 -6.28
CA ILE A 101 -13.39 -9.33 -7.02
C ILE A 101 -14.38 -9.97 -6.07
N LYS A 102 -15.58 -9.43 -6.05
CA LYS A 102 -16.69 -9.99 -5.30
C LYS A 102 -17.66 -10.65 -6.27
N PHE A 103 -17.64 -11.96 -6.24
CA PHE A 103 -18.54 -12.80 -7.04
C PHE A 103 -19.92 -12.85 -6.42
N ASP A 104 -20.95 -12.90 -7.23
CA ASP A 104 -22.31 -13.28 -6.80
C ASP A 104 -22.37 -14.82 -6.69
N GLN A 105 -23.33 -15.35 -5.94
CA GLN A 105 -23.43 -16.79 -5.68
C GLN A 105 -23.55 -17.68 -6.92
N SER A 106 -23.90 -17.11 -8.05
CA SER A 106 -24.00 -17.79 -9.36
C SER A 106 -22.86 -17.43 -10.33
N ALA A 107 -21.85 -16.71 -9.84
CA ALA A 107 -20.84 -16.13 -10.74
C ALA A 107 -19.78 -17.12 -11.13
N ASP A 108 -19.43 -17.10 -12.42
CA ASP A 108 -18.33 -17.86 -12.98
C ASP A 108 -17.00 -17.13 -12.79
N ALA A 109 -16.10 -17.73 -12.06
CA ALA A 109 -14.77 -17.21 -11.75
C ALA A 109 -13.69 -17.59 -12.77
N SER A 110 -14.06 -18.30 -13.85
CA SER A 110 -13.11 -18.85 -14.81
C SER A 110 -12.16 -17.82 -15.41
N ASP A 111 -12.64 -16.60 -15.67
CA ASP A 111 -11.81 -15.52 -16.24
C ASP A 111 -10.64 -15.09 -15.33
N TYR A 112 -10.68 -15.45 -14.04
CA TYR A 112 -9.69 -15.06 -13.06
C TYR A 112 -8.84 -16.20 -12.54
N LEU A 113 -9.24 -17.45 -12.79
CA LEU A 113 -8.49 -18.63 -12.36
C LEU A 113 -7.12 -18.70 -13.04
N ASP A 114 -7.04 -18.32 -14.31
CA ASP A 114 -5.79 -18.26 -15.05
C ASP A 114 -4.82 -17.20 -14.51
N LEU A 115 -5.36 -16.12 -13.91
CA LEU A 115 -4.55 -15.07 -13.26
C LEU A 115 -4.05 -15.50 -11.88
N ALA A 116 -4.76 -16.43 -11.22
CA ALA A 116 -4.43 -16.94 -9.90
C ALA A 116 -3.50 -18.17 -9.97
N THR A 117 -3.40 -18.82 -11.11
CA THR A 117 -2.49 -19.95 -11.29
C THR A 117 -1.05 -19.42 -11.30
N PRO A 118 -0.20 -19.80 -10.34
CA PRO A 118 1.20 -19.46 -10.43
C PRO A 118 1.77 -20.18 -11.65
N MET A 119 2.22 -19.44 -12.63
CA MET A 119 3.09 -20.00 -13.66
C MET A 119 4.29 -20.62 -12.95
N THR A 120 4.27 -21.95 -12.84
CA THR A 120 5.42 -22.73 -12.41
C THR A 120 6.42 -22.62 -13.53
N SER A 121 7.30 -21.69 -13.45
CA SER A 121 8.71 -21.78 -13.74
C SER A 121 9.37 -20.42 -13.87
N GLU A 122 10.52 -20.41 -13.25
CA GLU A 122 11.60 -19.44 -13.33
C GLU A 122 11.45 -18.13 -12.55
N SER A 123 11.98 -18.27 -11.33
CA SER A 123 13.02 -17.39 -10.79
C SER A 123 13.19 -16.06 -11.55
N ASN A 124 12.49 -15.03 -11.10
CA ASN A 124 13.20 -13.80 -10.85
C ASN A 124 12.35 -12.80 -10.06
N LYS A 125 12.76 -12.59 -8.80
CA LYS A 125 12.77 -11.33 -8.07
C LYS A 125 11.87 -10.21 -8.66
N GLN A 126 10.57 -10.31 -8.51
CA GLN A 126 9.70 -9.17 -8.75
C GLN A 126 8.87 -8.85 -7.51
N LYS A 127 9.33 -7.81 -6.83
CA LYS A 127 8.84 -7.29 -5.55
C LYS A 127 7.42 -6.67 -5.63
N ASN A 128 6.75 -6.78 -6.77
CA ASN A 128 5.47 -6.12 -7.04
C ASN A 128 4.45 -7.07 -7.67
N LYS A 129 4.24 -8.24 -7.05
CA LYS A 129 3.17 -9.15 -7.49
C LYS A 129 1.81 -8.57 -7.06
N PRO A 130 0.84 -8.40 -7.96
CA PRO A 130 -0.50 -7.95 -7.60
C PRO A 130 -1.18 -8.98 -6.69
N LYS A 131 -1.80 -8.49 -5.61
CA LYS A 131 -2.60 -9.30 -4.69
C LYS A 131 -4.02 -9.41 -5.25
N VAL A 132 -4.46 -10.60 -5.58
CA VAL A 132 -5.86 -10.89 -5.93
C VAL A 132 -6.54 -11.52 -4.73
N THR A 133 -7.64 -10.93 -4.27
CA THR A 133 -8.49 -11.46 -3.21
C THR A 133 -9.87 -11.71 -3.79
N ILE A 134 -10.37 -12.92 -3.60
CA ILE A 134 -11.69 -13.38 -4.02
C ILE A 134 -12.51 -13.55 -2.74
N ASP A 135 -13.63 -12.83 -2.63
CA ASP A 135 -14.59 -12.91 -1.52
C ASP A 135 -15.86 -13.64 -1.98
#